data_a457ebffcbc244c8c10ded3a2cd2ab8a
#
_entry.id   a457ebffcbc244c8c10ded3a2cd2ab8a
#
_cell.length_a   1.000
_cell.length_b   1.000
_cell.length_c   1.000
_cell.angle_alpha   90.00
_cell.angle_beta   90.00
_cell.angle_gamma   90.00
#
_symmetry.space_group_name_H-M   'P 1'
#
loop_
_entity.id
_entity.type
_entity.pdbx_description
1 polymer ?
#
loop_
_entity_poly.entity_id
_entity_poly.type
_entity_poly.pdbx_seq_one_letter_code
_entity_poly.pdbx_strand_id
1 'polypeptide(L)'
;SKEYAIKEGFAAFLNVKLKPDTRTLKGVVVKSRRNRYSRKDNPAVELMRRVIAAKKKTDLNNHDFYQYNKYQKITVAVNDIHPSDLDSGFFAKKQWLIDQIETSPYNHKLILPLSVDETVTQHLYRKDPKSEKDIIMGQQSTGINQFLETGDIINTMLKDVFTDVDLYDNQVRLLQHPFTSPIGKDAISFYRYYIEDTVYVDQNLCYHLQFLPNNQQDFGFRGDLYILADSTLHLKKCVLSIPKRSDVNFIDDLTLTQEYTKLPNGEWVLSVDDMVVELKVAKFLSKALVVRTTRLSDYAFDKLPKQLFKGKASTRREANAMMRDEAFWNQYRTVELTKSEDGMSAFIHRIEQLNGFKYVLFAGKALVENFVETGDMYHPSKVDIGPVNTMLTSNFIDGLRTRVSAQTTANLNKHWFLSGYYAHGWRSRRNYYKGELTYSFNKKDYLPREFPKRTLTFTSTYDIMSPSDKFMHTDKDNVFTALKWAKVDKMMFYNRQQLQFEWESEGGLRSIVGVKTEEDKPAGALLFPVDHLRTTEFNVNFQFAPGRTYINTKQRRIPVNLEAPVFTLGHTM
;
A
#
# COMPACT_ATOMS: atom_id res chain seq x y z
N SER A 1 -4.93 -50.75 -3.14
CA SER A 1 -4.05 -51.63 -2.35
C SER A 1 -3.57 -52.76 -3.25
N LYS A 2 -2.28 -53.07 -3.22
CA LYS A 2 -1.71 -54.28 -3.81
C LYS A 2 -1.15 -55.10 -2.66
N GLU A 3 -1.56 -56.33 -2.57
CA GLU A 3 -1.02 -57.30 -1.59
C GLU A 3 0.19 -58.00 -2.19
N TYR A 4 1.26 -58.11 -1.41
CA TYR A 4 2.48 -58.79 -1.76
C TYR A 4 2.74 -59.87 -0.71
N ALA A 5 2.88 -61.10 -1.15
CA ALA A 5 3.28 -62.22 -0.29
C ALA A 5 4.80 -62.15 -0.06
N ILE A 6 5.22 -62.04 1.20
CA ILE A 6 6.64 -62.10 1.60
C ILE A 6 6.98 -63.56 1.91
N LYS A 7 7.99 -64.13 1.22
CA LYS A 7 8.56 -65.44 1.57
C LYS A 7 9.67 -65.21 2.58
N GLU A 8 9.63 -65.97 3.65
CA GLU A 8 10.66 -66.01 4.68
C GLU A 8 12.03 -66.35 4.08
N GLY A 9 13.05 -65.54 4.35
CA GLY A 9 14.44 -65.74 3.96
C GLY A 9 14.99 -64.94 2.77
N PHE A 10 14.21 -64.04 2.16
CA PHE A 10 14.69 -63.18 1.09
C PHE A 10 14.45 -61.68 1.40
N ALA A 11 15.53 -60.88 1.43
CA ALA A 11 15.43 -59.43 1.45
C ALA A 11 15.04 -58.92 0.05
N ALA A 12 13.79 -58.51 -0.15
CA ALA A 12 13.34 -57.91 -1.39
C ALA A 12 13.22 -56.40 -1.21
N PHE A 13 13.98 -55.65 -1.98
CA PHE A 13 13.79 -54.19 -2.10
C PHE A 13 12.62 -53.92 -3.07
N LEU A 14 11.50 -53.46 -2.53
CA LEU A 14 10.33 -53.12 -3.33
C LEU A 14 10.23 -51.60 -3.50
N ASN A 15 10.49 -51.06 -4.69
CA ASN A 15 10.23 -49.67 -5.03
C ASN A 15 8.74 -49.52 -5.36
N VAL A 16 7.96 -48.97 -4.40
CA VAL A 16 6.55 -48.71 -4.60
C VAL A 16 6.37 -47.25 -5.05
N LYS A 17 6.04 -47.03 -6.32
CA LYS A 17 5.54 -45.75 -6.80
C LYS A 17 4.05 -45.63 -6.46
N LEU A 18 3.72 -44.85 -5.46
CA LEU A 18 2.33 -44.46 -5.15
C LEU A 18 1.91 -43.36 -6.13
N LYS A 19 0.82 -43.61 -6.84
CA LYS A 19 0.11 -42.51 -7.52
C LYS A 19 -0.75 -41.81 -6.47
N PRO A 20 -0.71 -40.46 -6.39
CA PRO A 20 -1.64 -39.75 -5.52
C PRO A 20 -3.07 -40.09 -5.97
N ASP A 21 -3.86 -40.69 -5.08
CA ASP A 21 -5.28 -40.90 -5.32
C ASP A 21 -6.01 -39.57 -5.14
N THR A 22 -6.17 -38.84 -6.22
CA THR A 22 -7.00 -37.63 -6.27
C THR A 22 -8.48 -38.00 -6.34
N ARG A 23 -8.97 -38.87 -5.48
CA ARG A 23 -10.38 -38.94 -5.23
C ARG A 23 -10.75 -37.70 -4.41
N THR A 24 -11.13 -36.65 -5.10
CA THR A 24 -11.94 -35.59 -4.50
C THR A 24 -13.17 -36.28 -3.96
N LEU A 25 -13.21 -36.52 -2.67
CA LEU A 25 -14.44 -36.86 -1.99
C LEU A 25 -15.41 -35.75 -2.37
N LYS A 26 -16.44 -36.08 -3.17
CA LYS A 26 -17.56 -35.16 -3.36
C LYS A 26 -18.06 -34.85 -1.95
N GLY A 27 -17.75 -33.63 -1.48
CA GLY A 27 -18.22 -33.19 -0.18
C GLY A 27 -19.73 -33.44 -0.16
N VAL A 28 -20.17 -34.24 0.81
CA VAL A 28 -21.58 -34.39 1.10
C VAL A 28 -22.02 -33.00 1.52
N VAL A 29 -22.60 -32.26 0.59
CA VAL A 29 -23.28 -31.00 0.90
C VAL A 29 -24.50 -31.42 1.70
N VAL A 30 -24.37 -31.53 3.01
CA VAL A 30 -25.48 -31.57 3.93
C VAL A 30 -26.14 -30.19 3.77
N LYS A 31 -27.17 -30.11 2.94
CA LYS A 31 -28.10 -28.99 2.92
C LYS A 31 -28.84 -29.03 4.24
N SER A 32 -28.22 -28.51 5.29
CA SER A 32 -28.93 -28.11 6.49
C SER A 32 -30.12 -27.24 6.06
N ARG A 33 -31.32 -27.59 6.52
CA ARG A 33 -32.45 -26.66 6.46
C ARG A 33 -31.94 -25.32 6.93
N ARG A 34 -32.03 -24.26 6.09
CA ARG A 34 -31.56 -22.90 6.40
C ARG A 34 -32.32 -22.41 7.63
N ASN A 35 -31.85 -22.78 8.83
CA ASN A 35 -32.27 -22.11 10.03
C ASN A 35 -31.77 -20.67 9.90
N ARG A 36 -32.73 -19.73 9.94
CA ARG A 36 -32.43 -18.31 9.90
C ARG A 36 -31.49 -18.01 11.05
N TYR A 37 -30.29 -17.46 10.78
CA TYR A 37 -29.33 -17.11 11.82
C TYR A 37 -30.01 -16.25 12.89
N SER A 38 -29.93 -16.65 14.14
CA SER A 38 -30.39 -15.89 15.30
C SER A 38 -29.21 -15.58 16.21
N ARG A 39 -29.21 -14.40 16.78
CA ARG A 39 -28.27 -14.02 17.85
C ARG A 39 -28.78 -14.40 19.24
N LYS A 40 -30.07 -14.62 19.35
CA LYS A 40 -30.73 -15.04 20.58
C LYS A 40 -30.47 -16.54 20.77
N ASP A 41 -30.06 -16.93 21.97
CA ASP A 41 -29.79 -18.32 22.34
C ASP A 41 -28.77 -19.02 21.44
N ASN A 42 -27.77 -18.26 20.96
CA ASN A 42 -26.69 -18.75 20.11
C ASN A 42 -25.40 -18.94 20.93
N PRO A 43 -24.90 -20.18 21.09
CA PRO A 43 -23.69 -20.46 21.89
C PRO A 43 -22.45 -19.72 21.40
N ALA A 44 -22.30 -19.54 20.07
CA ALA A 44 -21.18 -18.82 19.49
C ALA A 44 -21.24 -17.33 19.86
N VAL A 45 -22.42 -16.73 19.85
CA VAL A 45 -22.60 -15.32 20.24
C VAL A 45 -22.34 -15.14 21.73
N GLU A 46 -22.77 -16.09 22.57
CA GLU A 46 -22.52 -16.03 24.02
C GLU A 46 -21.02 -16.16 24.33
N LEU A 47 -20.35 -17.10 23.67
CA LEU A 47 -18.90 -17.21 23.77
C LEU A 47 -18.21 -15.91 23.36
N MET A 48 -18.59 -15.31 22.24
CA MET A 48 -17.99 -14.06 21.76
C MET A 48 -18.26 -12.86 22.69
N ARG A 49 -19.40 -12.80 23.36
CA ARG A 49 -19.67 -11.79 24.41
C ARG A 49 -18.66 -11.91 25.54
N ARG A 50 -18.36 -13.15 25.98
CA ARG A 50 -17.37 -13.43 27.01
C ARG A 50 -15.94 -13.07 26.55
N VAL A 51 -15.58 -13.41 25.30
CA VAL A 51 -14.30 -13.05 24.69
C VAL A 51 -14.12 -11.52 24.64
N ILE A 52 -15.13 -10.79 24.18
CA ILE A 52 -15.10 -9.31 24.08
C ILE A 52 -14.98 -8.68 25.49
N ALA A 53 -15.63 -9.25 26.47
CA ALA A 53 -15.53 -8.80 27.86
C ALA A 53 -14.15 -9.09 28.47
N ALA A 54 -13.58 -10.26 28.18
CA ALA A 54 -12.26 -10.68 28.65
C ALA A 54 -11.13 -9.87 27.98
N LYS A 55 -11.29 -9.46 26.72
CA LYS A 55 -10.32 -8.72 25.92
C LYS A 55 -9.71 -7.51 26.67
N LYS A 56 -10.51 -6.77 27.43
CA LYS A 56 -10.02 -5.61 28.20
C LYS A 56 -8.97 -5.96 29.25
N LYS A 57 -8.96 -7.19 29.74
CA LYS A 57 -8.01 -7.66 30.76
C LYS A 57 -6.71 -8.17 30.13
N THR A 58 -6.79 -8.62 28.89
CA THR A 58 -5.68 -9.22 28.14
C THR A 58 -5.04 -8.27 27.13
N ASP A 59 -5.44 -7.00 27.13
CA ASP A 59 -4.89 -5.96 26.27
C ASP A 59 -3.49 -5.57 26.77
N LEU A 60 -2.50 -5.69 25.89
CA LEU A 60 -1.10 -5.35 26.16
C LEU A 60 -0.92 -3.88 26.57
N ASN A 61 -1.81 -2.98 26.13
CA ASN A 61 -1.82 -1.58 26.48
C ASN A 61 -2.19 -1.30 27.96
N ASN A 62 -2.53 -2.33 28.73
CA ASN A 62 -2.71 -2.20 30.18
C ASN A 62 -1.39 -2.03 30.94
N HIS A 63 -0.27 -2.51 30.38
CA HIS A 63 1.04 -2.35 30.97
C HIS A 63 1.51 -0.90 30.91
N ASP A 64 2.26 -0.45 31.91
CA ASP A 64 2.82 0.90 31.95
C ASP A 64 3.88 1.10 30.89
N PHE A 65 4.68 0.06 30.65
CA PHE A 65 5.71 -0.01 29.63
C PHE A 65 5.74 -1.40 29.02
N TYR A 66 6.05 -1.47 27.73
CA TYR A 66 6.52 -2.69 27.08
C TYR A 66 7.40 -2.34 25.90
N GLN A 67 8.20 -3.32 25.49
CA GLN A 67 9.00 -3.29 24.28
C GLN A 67 9.05 -4.67 23.66
N TYR A 68 9.30 -4.72 22.36
CA TYR A 68 9.58 -5.96 21.63
C TYR A 68 10.40 -5.69 20.37
N ASN A 69 11.05 -6.72 19.85
CA ASN A 69 11.70 -6.70 18.55
C ASN A 69 10.73 -7.24 17.48
N LYS A 70 10.68 -6.56 16.34
CA LYS A 70 9.86 -6.92 15.18
C LYS A 70 10.77 -7.14 13.99
N TYR A 71 10.92 -8.39 13.55
CA TYR A 71 11.49 -8.71 12.25
C TYR A 71 10.36 -8.78 11.23
N GLN A 72 10.52 -8.09 10.11
CA GLN A 72 9.56 -8.05 9.03
C GLN A 72 10.26 -8.30 7.70
N LYS A 73 9.73 -9.24 6.92
CA LYS A 73 10.13 -9.51 5.54
C LYS A 73 8.96 -9.26 4.60
N ILE A 74 9.17 -8.46 3.55
CA ILE A 74 8.18 -8.21 2.50
C ILE A 74 8.76 -8.72 1.19
N THR A 75 8.06 -9.68 0.57
CA THR A 75 8.41 -10.22 -0.74
C THR A 75 7.37 -9.77 -1.76
N VAL A 76 7.84 -9.18 -2.86
CA VAL A 76 6.99 -8.82 -4.02
C VAL A 76 7.33 -9.79 -5.15
N ALA A 77 6.31 -10.42 -5.72
CA ALA A 77 6.47 -11.43 -6.77
C ALA A 77 5.44 -11.25 -7.90
N VAL A 78 5.81 -11.67 -9.10
CA VAL A 78 4.82 -11.96 -10.16
C VAL A 78 4.10 -13.24 -9.78
N ASN A 79 2.77 -13.26 -9.87
CA ASN A 79 1.90 -14.33 -9.42
C ASN A 79 1.18 -15.00 -10.60
N ASP A 80 0.68 -16.23 -10.36
CA ASP A 80 -0.20 -16.95 -11.28
C ASP A 80 0.48 -17.27 -12.64
N ILE A 81 1.75 -17.68 -12.56
CA ILE A 81 2.51 -18.16 -13.71
C ILE A 81 2.01 -19.56 -14.05
N HIS A 82 1.56 -19.75 -15.29
CA HIS A 82 1.12 -21.07 -15.74
C HIS A 82 2.31 -21.91 -16.23
N PRO A 83 2.32 -23.23 -15.98
CA PRO A 83 3.38 -24.13 -16.50
C PRO A 83 3.57 -24.01 -18.03
N SER A 84 2.49 -23.75 -18.78
CA SER A 84 2.54 -23.51 -20.24
C SER A 84 3.32 -22.27 -20.65
N ASP A 85 3.44 -21.29 -19.74
CA ASP A 85 4.15 -20.04 -20.01
C ASP A 85 5.67 -20.24 -19.98
N LEU A 86 6.14 -21.28 -19.26
CA LEU A 86 7.56 -21.58 -19.09
C LEU A 86 8.24 -22.01 -20.39
N ASP A 87 7.49 -22.66 -21.27
CA ASP A 87 8.00 -23.15 -22.56
C ASP A 87 7.85 -22.10 -23.68
N SER A 88 7.20 -20.98 -23.42
CA SER A 88 6.84 -19.98 -24.43
C SER A 88 7.16 -18.54 -24.00
N GLY A 89 7.12 -17.62 -24.96
CA GLY A 89 7.19 -16.19 -24.72
C GLY A 89 8.48 -15.72 -24.03
N PHE A 90 8.33 -14.97 -22.94
CA PHE A 90 9.45 -14.35 -22.23
C PHE A 90 10.36 -15.37 -21.53
N PHE A 91 9.82 -16.50 -21.09
CA PHE A 91 10.56 -17.56 -20.38
C PHE A 91 11.31 -18.49 -21.33
N ALA A 92 10.89 -18.60 -22.59
CA ALA A 92 11.50 -19.51 -23.56
C ALA A 92 13.02 -19.35 -23.63
N LYS A 93 13.76 -20.47 -23.54
CA LYS A 93 15.24 -20.53 -23.63
C LYS A 93 16.00 -19.78 -22.53
N LYS A 94 15.34 -19.41 -21.41
CA LYS A 94 15.98 -18.71 -20.29
C LYS A 94 15.89 -19.56 -19.01
N GLN A 95 16.63 -20.66 -18.97
CA GLN A 95 16.63 -21.59 -17.83
C GLN A 95 16.90 -20.88 -16.51
N TRP A 96 17.82 -19.92 -16.47
CA TRP A 96 18.15 -19.14 -15.28
C TRP A 96 16.97 -18.32 -14.72
N LEU A 97 15.99 -17.96 -15.59
CA LEU A 97 14.76 -17.28 -15.19
C LEU A 97 13.75 -18.27 -14.62
N ILE A 98 13.68 -19.47 -15.21
CA ILE A 98 12.83 -20.56 -14.74
C ILE A 98 13.33 -21.05 -13.36
N ASP A 99 14.65 -21.10 -13.15
CA ASP A 99 15.26 -21.50 -11.88
C ASP A 99 14.92 -20.57 -10.72
N GLN A 100 14.49 -19.32 -11.04
CA GLN A 100 14.05 -18.33 -10.04
C GLN A 100 12.57 -18.48 -9.69
N ILE A 101 11.81 -19.27 -10.44
CA ILE A 101 10.40 -19.51 -10.17
C ILE A 101 10.26 -20.57 -9.07
N GLU A 102 9.40 -20.28 -8.11
CA GLU A 102 9.10 -21.18 -7.01
C GLU A 102 7.59 -21.29 -6.78
N THR A 103 7.18 -22.32 -6.02
CA THR A 103 5.80 -22.44 -5.60
C THR A 103 5.61 -21.69 -4.29
N SER A 104 4.73 -20.71 -4.29
CA SER A 104 4.39 -19.97 -3.07
C SER A 104 3.76 -20.88 -2.02
N PRO A 105 4.26 -20.89 -0.77
CA PRO A 105 3.65 -21.67 0.31
C PRO A 105 2.28 -21.13 0.75
N TYR A 106 1.91 -19.92 0.34
CA TYR A 106 0.69 -19.23 0.79
C TYR A 106 -0.52 -19.48 -0.10
N ASN A 107 -0.34 -19.47 -1.43
CA ASN A 107 -1.44 -19.66 -2.39
C ASN A 107 -1.24 -20.84 -3.33
N HIS A 108 -0.12 -21.59 -3.18
CA HIS A 108 0.25 -22.78 -3.97
C HIS A 108 0.35 -22.54 -5.48
N LYS A 109 0.56 -21.28 -5.90
CA LYS A 109 0.78 -20.89 -7.30
C LYS A 109 2.27 -20.74 -7.57
N LEU A 110 2.64 -20.85 -8.86
CA LEU A 110 4.00 -20.51 -9.29
C LEU A 110 4.16 -18.99 -9.26
N ILE A 111 5.25 -18.54 -8.63
CA ILE A 111 5.60 -17.14 -8.48
C ILE A 111 7.04 -16.91 -8.91
N LEU A 112 7.32 -15.68 -9.35
CA LEU A 112 8.66 -15.17 -9.60
C LEU A 112 8.92 -14.03 -8.62
N PRO A 113 9.68 -14.25 -7.55
CA PRO A 113 10.09 -13.18 -6.65
C PRO A 113 10.90 -12.11 -7.39
N LEU A 114 10.57 -10.84 -7.15
CA LEU A 114 11.21 -9.69 -7.79
C LEU A 114 11.96 -8.80 -6.80
N SER A 115 11.50 -8.74 -5.56
CA SER A 115 12.19 -8.01 -4.50
C SER A 115 11.89 -8.60 -3.13
N VAL A 116 12.84 -8.43 -2.24
CA VAL A 116 12.76 -8.77 -0.82
C VAL A 116 13.26 -7.60 -0.01
N ASP A 117 12.41 -7.12 0.90
CA ASP A 117 12.73 -6.07 1.86
C ASP A 117 12.70 -6.64 3.27
N GLU A 118 13.77 -6.52 4.01
CA GLU A 118 13.87 -6.96 5.41
C GLU A 118 14.05 -5.74 6.31
N THR A 119 13.34 -5.72 7.43
CA THR A 119 13.44 -4.65 8.44
C THR A 119 13.39 -5.24 9.84
N VAL A 120 14.29 -4.79 10.70
CA VAL A 120 14.28 -5.07 12.14
C VAL A 120 13.97 -3.79 12.88
N THR A 121 12.90 -3.80 13.67
CA THR A 121 12.42 -2.63 14.42
C THR A 121 12.27 -3.00 15.89
N GLN A 122 12.79 -2.15 16.78
CA GLN A 122 12.46 -2.19 18.19
C GLN A 122 11.26 -1.28 18.45
N HIS A 123 10.17 -1.87 18.93
CA HIS A 123 8.96 -1.14 19.34
C HIS A 123 9.00 -0.83 20.83
N LEU A 124 8.68 0.42 21.19
CA LEU A 124 8.69 0.93 22.57
C LEU A 124 7.33 1.57 22.87
N TYR A 125 6.70 1.13 23.94
CA TYR A 125 5.44 1.67 24.41
C TYR A 125 5.55 2.22 25.82
N ARG A 126 4.87 3.33 26.07
CA ARG A 126 4.63 3.91 27.39
C ARG A 126 3.19 4.37 27.50
N LYS A 127 2.51 4.00 28.61
CA LYS A 127 1.10 4.31 28.85
C LYS A 127 0.87 5.76 29.26
N ASP A 128 1.68 6.30 30.15
CA ASP A 128 1.48 7.66 30.69
C ASP A 128 2.78 8.49 30.71
N PRO A 129 2.80 9.67 30.04
CA PRO A 129 1.88 10.04 28.94
C PRO A 129 2.01 9.07 27.78
N LYS A 130 0.87 8.70 27.15
CA LYS A 130 0.86 7.72 26.05
C LYS A 130 1.84 8.10 24.95
N SER A 131 2.75 7.20 24.63
CA SER A 131 3.75 7.39 23.59
C SER A 131 4.21 6.04 23.05
N GLU A 132 4.29 5.97 21.74
CA GLU A 132 4.80 4.82 20.98
C GLU A 132 5.97 5.28 20.13
N LYS A 133 7.04 4.49 20.07
CA LYS A 133 8.24 4.78 19.30
C LYS A 133 8.75 3.51 18.62
N ASP A 134 9.09 3.64 17.35
CA ASP A 134 9.73 2.61 16.57
C ASP A 134 11.18 3.02 16.26
N ILE A 135 12.12 2.14 16.59
CA ILE A 135 13.53 2.32 16.26
C ILE A 135 13.91 1.28 15.21
N ILE A 136 14.14 1.71 13.98
CA ILE A 136 14.62 0.84 12.91
C ILE A 136 16.10 0.57 13.16
N MET A 137 16.40 -0.67 13.58
CA MET A 137 17.73 -1.14 13.91
C MET A 137 18.49 -1.69 12.70
N GLY A 138 17.76 -2.29 11.75
CA GLY A 138 18.30 -2.83 10.51
C GLY A 138 17.29 -2.73 9.38
N GLN A 139 17.77 -2.42 8.18
CA GLN A 139 16.95 -2.38 6.97
C GLN A 139 17.81 -2.74 5.76
N GLN A 140 17.33 -3.70 4.95
CA GLN A 140 17.93 -4.01 3.66
C GLN A 140 16.84 -4.28 2.61
N SER A 141 17.17 -3.99 1.37
CA SER A 141 16.31 -4.22 0.22
C SER A 141 17.12 -4.90 -0.87
N THR A 142 16.60 -5.97 -1.42
CA THR A 142 17.22 -6.74 -2.49
C THR A 142 16.23 -6.92 -3.62
N GLY A 143 16.69 -6.81 -4.86
CA GLY A 143 15.83 -7.01 -6.02
C GLY A 143 15.55 -5.74 -6.81
N ILE A 144 14.45 -5.71 -7.56
CA ILE A 144 14.08 -4.60 -8.44
C ILE A 144 13.96 -3.26 -7.70
N ASN A 145 13.62 -3.28 -6.43
CA ASN A 145 13.51 -2.06 -5.61
C ASN A 145 14.82 -1.27 -5.54
N GLN A 146 15.98 -1.90 -5.74
CA GLN A 146 17.27 -1.21 -5.77
C GLN A 146 17.40 -0.24 -6.95
N PHE A 147 16.69 -0.49 -8.07
CA PHE A 147 16.71 0.36 -9.26
C PHE A 147 15.64 1.46 -9.24
N LEU A 148 14.62 1.25 -8.41
CA LEU A 148 13.57 2.24 -8.25
C LEU A 148 14.03 3.16 -7.12
N GLU A 149 14.65 4.30 -7.45
CA GLU A 149 14.89 5.39 -6.48
C GLU A 149 13.58 5.85 -5.82
N THR A 150 12.47 5.44 -6.38
CA THR A 150 11.10 5.52 -5.86
C THR A 150 10.76 4.44 -4.83
N GLY A 151 11.75 3.77 -4.24
CA GLY A 151 11.51 2.88 -3.08
C GLY A 151 10.49 3.45 -2.09
N ASP A 152 10.39 4.77 -2.03
CA ASP A 152 9.37 5.47 -1.24
C ASP A 152 7.95 5.38 -1.80
N ILE A 153 7.70 5.24 -3.11
CA ILE A 153 6.33 5.15 -3.65
C ILE A 153 5.78 3.74 -3.46
N ILE A 154 6.55 2.73 -3.81
CA ILE A 154 6.15 1.33 -3.59
C ILE A 154 6.04 1.07 -2.09
N ASN A 155 7.03 1.48 -1.30
CA ASN A 155 6.98 1.39 0.16
C ASN A 155 5.84 2.22 0.75
N THR A 156 5.45 3.33 0.14
CA THR A 156 4.31 4.15 0.59
C THR A 156 2.98 3.47 0.25
N MET A 157 2.84 2.92 -0.97
CA MET A 157 1.66 2.12 -1.34
C MET A 157 1.57 0.86 -0.47
N LEU A 158 2.70 0.19 -0.24
CA LEU A 158 2.77 -0.99 0.62
C LEU A 158 2.51 -0.67 2.09
N LYS A 159 2.90 0.50 2.60
CA LYS A 159 2.56 0.94 3.97
C LYS A 159 1.07 1.13 4.17
N ASP A 160 0.36 1.64 3.17
CA ASP A 160 -1.11 1.78 3.25
C ASP A 160 -1.81 0.41 3.19
N VAL A 161 -1.20 -0.57 2.50
CA VAL A 161 -1.68 -1.94 2.43
C VAL A 161 -1.27 -2.73 3.67
N PHE A 162 -0.03 -2.57 4.15
CA PHE A 162 0.57 -3.33 5.24
C PHE A 162 0.66 -2.53 6.55
N THR A 163 -0.40 -1.87 6.94
CA THR A 163 -0.50 -1.34 8.32
C THR A 163 -0.50 -2.48 9.33
N ASP A 164 0.10 -2.27 10.48
CA ASP A 164 -0.01 -3.21 11.59
C ASP A 164 -1.48 -3.32 12.00
N VAL A 165 -1.95 -4.56 12.14
CA VAL A 165 -3.34 -4.88 12.46
C VAL A 165 -3.44 -5.28 13.92
N ASP A 166 -3.95 -4.41 14.76
CA ASP A 166 -4.27 -4.74 16.15
C ASP A 166 -5.76 -5.12 16.25
N LEU A 167 -6.04 -6.42 16.44
CA LEU A 167 -7.41 -6.90 16.64
C LEU A 167 -7.98 -6.53 18.01
N TYR A 168 -7.14 -6.12 18.96
CA TYR A 168 -7.58 -5.60 20.24
C TYR A 168 -8.17 -4.19 20.14
N ASP A 169 -7.92 -3.46 19.05
CA ASP A 169 -8.69 -2.27 18.70
C ASP A 169 -10.13 -2.63 18.29
N ASN A 170 -11.05 -1.69 18.40
CA ASN A 170 -12.44 -1.91 17.98
C ASN A 170 -12.59 -1.85 16.46
N GLN A 171 -11.76 -1.05 15.82
CA GLN A 171 -11.69 -0.92 14.38
C GLN A 171 -10.23 -0.98 13.94
N VAL A 172 -9.98 -1.77 12.93
CA VAL A 172 -8.68 -1.92 12.29
C VAL A 172 -8.69 -1.11 11.00
N ARG A 173 -7.72 -0.25 10.83
CA ARG A 173 -7.55 0.47 9.58
C ARG A 173 -6.73 -0.36 8.61
N LEU A 174 -7.33 -0.75 7.49
CA LEU A 174 -6.68 -1.51 6.44
C LEU A 174 -7.10 -0.92 5.08
N LEU A 175 -6.14 -0.69 4.18
CA LEU A 175 -6.41 -0.17 2.83
C LEU A 175 -7.21 1.14 2.84
N GLN A 176 -6.92 2.02 3.80
CA GLN A 176 -7.61 3.29 4.03
C GLN A 176 -9.10 3.18 4.44
N HIS A 177 -9.59 1.96 4.70
CA HIS A 177 -10.95 1.73 5.18
C HIS A 177 -10.94 1.22 6.63
N PRO A 178 -11.90 1.65 7.46
CA PRO A 178 -12.08 1.10 8.80
C PRO A 178 -12.80 -0.25 8.70
N PHE A 179 -12.15 -1.31 9.16
CA PHE A 179 -12.72 -2.65 9.31
C PHE A 179 -13.11 -2.88 10.77
N THR A 180 -14.31 -3.35 11.02
CA THR A 180 -14.70 -3.74 12.37
C THR A 180 -13.89 -4.95 12.81
N SER A 181 -13.20 -4.87 13.97
CA SER A 181 -12.49 -6.03 14.53
C SER A 181 -13.48 -7.14 14.88
N PRO A 182 -13.18 -8.43 14.55
CA PRO A 182 -14.05 -9.54 14.90
C PRO A 182 -14.15 -9.81 16.41
N ILE A 183 -13.30 -9.20 17.21
CA ILE A 183 -13.37 -9.19 18.68
C ILE A 183 -13.59 -7.78 19.26
N GLY A 184 -14.00 -6.82 18.41
CA GLY A 184 -14.32 -5.45 18.81
C GLY A 184 -15.66 -5.35 19.54
N LYS A 185 -15.93 -4.22 20.18
CA LYS A 185 -17.17 -3.99 20.96
C LYS A 185 -18.43 -4.14 20.12
N ASP A 186 -18.38 -3.76 18.83
CA ASP A 186 -19.51 -3.79 17.91
C ASP A 186 -19.59 -5.09 17.09
N ALA A 187 -18.65 -6.02 17.33
CA ALA A 187 -18.48 -7.23 16.54
C ALA A 187 -19.74 -8.11 16.46
N ILE A 188 -20.45 -8.27 17.58
CA ILE A 188 -21.67 -9.10 17.62
C ILE A 188 -22.80 -8.52 16.75
N SER A 189 -22.87 -7.19 16.64
CA SER A 189 -23.86 -6.56 15.75
C SER A 189 -23.47 -6.65 14.28
N PHE A 190 -22.16 -6.68 14.01
CA PHE A 190 -21.58 -6.62 12.68
C PHE A 190 -21.41 -8.00 12.04
N TYR A 191 -21.02 -9.02 12.83
CA TYR A 191 -20.70 -10.37 12.36
C TYR A 191 -21.74 -11.42 12.78
N ARG A 192 -21.71 -12.54 12.05
CA ARG A 192 -22.33 -13.83 12.41
C ARG A 192 -21.21 -14.77 12.83
N TYR A 193 -21.41 -15.48 13.93
CA TYR A 193 -20.44 -16.43 14.48
C TYR A 193 -21.02 -17.83 14.54
N TYR A 194 -20.17 -18.81 14.22
CA TYR A 194 -20.51 -20.24 14.25
C TYR A 194 -19.37 -20.95 14.97
N ILE A 195 -19.69 -21.82 15.93
CA ILE A 195 -18.73 -22.76 16.51
C ILE A 195 -18.70 -23.95 15.57
N GLU A 196 -17.53 -24.24 14.98
CA GLU A 196 -17.33 -25.39 14.11
C GLU A 196 -16.99 -26.64 14.94
N ASP A 197 -15.95 -26.52 15.78
CA ASP A 197 -15.45 -27.58 16.63
C ASP A 197 -14.59 -27.07 17.78
N THR A 198 -13.91 -27.98 18.47
CA THR A 198 -12.88 -27.68 19.47
C THR A 198 -11.61 -28.44 19.09
N VAL A 199 -10.52 -27.71 18.87
CA VAL A 199 -9.27 -28.23 18.33
C VAL A 199 -8.08 -27.87 19.20
N TYR A 200 -6.98 -28.61 19.09
CA TYR A 200 -5.70 -28.25 19.67
C TYR A 200 -4.88 -27.41 18.69
N VAL A 201 -4.43 -26.24 19.13
CA VAL A 201 -3.48 -25.39 18.42
C VAL A 201 -2.25 -25.23 19.32
N ASP A 202 -1.10 -25.73 18.88
CA ASP A 202 0.16 -25.75 19.68
C ASP A 202 -0.06 -26.21 21.11
N GLN A 203 -0.65 -27.39 21.29
CA GLN A 203 -0.97 -28.01 22.59
C GLN A 203 -2.02 -27.25 23.46
N ASN A 204 -2.59 -26.16 22.98
CA ASN A 204 -3.66 -25.44 23.65
C ASN A 204 -5.01 -25.82 23.07
N LEU A 205 -5.96 -26.20 23.93
CA LEU A 205 -7.32 -26.49 23.52
C LEU A 205 -8.04 -25.17 23.19
N CYS A 206 -8.62 -25.09 21.99
CA CYS A 206 -9.26 -23.89 21.47
C CYS A 206 -10.66 -24.19 20.95
N TYR A 207 -11.58 -23.26 21.16
CA TYR A 207 -12.82 -23.18 20.38
C TYR A 207 -12.49 -22.63 19.00
N HIS A 208 -12.83 -23.36 17.96
CA HIS A 208 -12.72 -22.93 16.58
C HIS A 208 -14.04 -22.29 16.15
N LEU A 209 -14.00 -21.02 15.83
CA LEU A 209 -15.16 -20.24 15.38
C LEU A 209 -14.95 -19.73 13.97
N GLN A 210 -15.92 -19.96 13.12
CA GLN A 210 -16.02 -19.29 11.83
C GLN A 210 -16.88 -18.03 11.97
N PHE A 211 -16.51 -16.96 11.27
CA PHE A 211 -17.31 -15.73 11.25
C PHE A 211 -17.34 -15.06 9.88
N LEU A 212 -18.41 -14.29 9.63
CA LEU A 212 -18.60 -13.53 8.40
C LEU A 212 -19.47 -12.29 8.68
N PRO A 213 -19.34 -11.19 7.89
CA PRO A 213 -20.18 -10.02 8.02
C PRO A 213 -21.68 -10.34 7.80
N ASN A 214 -22.54 -9.65 8.49
CA ASN A 214 -24.00 -9.75 8.28
C ASN A 214 -24.39 -9.36 6.87
N ASN A 215 -23.79 -8.28 6.37
CA ASN A 215 -23.90 -7.82 5.00
C ASN A 215 -22.53 -8.00 4.32
N GLN A 216 -22.52 -8.76 3.23
CA GLN A 216 -21.28 -9.08 2.50
C GLN A 216 -20.71 -7.89 1.70
N GLN A 217 -21.40 -6.78 1.63
CA GLN A 217 -20.94 -5.54 1.00
C GLN A 217 -20.23 -4.60 1.99
N ASP A 218 -20.37 -4.84 3.29
CA ASP A 218 -19.70 -4.04 4.31
C ASP A 218 -18.21 -4.36 4.37
N PHE A 219 -17.40 -3.33 4.71
CA PHE A 219 -15.97 -3.49 4.98
C PHE A 219 -15.76 -4.26 6.28
N GLY A 220 -15.69 -5.57 6.17
CA GLY A 220 -15.50 -6.48 7.29
C GLY A 220 -14.71 -7.70 6.89
N PHE A 221 -14.11 -8.34 7.86
CA PHE A 221 -13.40 -9.60 7.68
C PHE A 221 -14.37 -10.79 7.65
N ARG A 222 -13.93 -11.86 7.06
CA ARG A 222 -14.45 -13.22 7.26
C ARG A 222 -13.28 -14.12 7.59
N GLY A 223 -13.52 -15.24 8.25
CA GLY A 223 -12.47 -16.20 8.54
C GLY A 223 -12.71 -16.98 9.82
N ASP A 224 -11.61 -17.35 10.44
CA ASP A 224 -11.58 -18.29 11.55
C ASP A 224 -10.88 -17.67 12.77
N LEU A 225 -11.46 -17.90 13.95
CA LEU A 225 -10.89 -17.51 15.25
C LEU A 225 -10.68 -18.76 16.08
N TYR A 226 -9.53 -18.89 16.70
CA TYR A 226 -9.18 -19.95 17.66
C TYR A 226 -9.03 -19.31 19.04
N ILE A 227 -10.03 -19.50 19.88
CA ILE A 227 -10.11 -18.91 21.21
C ILE A 227 -9.75 -19.98 22.25
N LEU A 228 -8.84 -19.67 23.17
CA LEU A 228 -8.47 -20.60 24.23
C LEU A 228 -9.70 -21.06 25.03
N ALA A 229 -9.81 -22.37 25.22
CA ALA A 229 -10.90 -23.00 25.99
C ALA A 229 -10.58 -23.02 27.50
N ASP A 230 -10.04 -21.90 28.00
CA ASP A 230 -9.72 -21.68 29.41
C ASP A 230 -10.42 -20.43 29.97
N SER A 231 -10.09 -20.05 31.20
CA SER A 231 -10.70 -18.88 31.85
C SER A 231 -10.29 -17.55 31.23
N THR A 232 -9.21 -17.50 30.46
CA THR A 232 -8.70 -16.28 29.82
C THR A 232 -9.46 -15.92 28.58
N LEU A 233 -9.97 -16.91 27.84
CA LEU A 233 -10.64 -16.76 26.53
C LEU A 233 -9.80 -15.92 25.55
N HIS A 234 -8.47 -16.04 25.63
CA HIS A 234 -7.57 -15.28 24.78
C HIS A 234 -7.62 -15.78 23.33
N LEU A 235 -7.40 -14.89 22.38
CA LEU A 235 -7.21 -15.26 20.97
C LEU A 235 -5.85 -15.97 20.84
N LYS A 236 -5.86 -17.25 20.42
CA LYS A 236 -4.64 -18.03 20.16
C LYS A 236 -4.16 -17.85 18.71
N LYS A 237 -5.11 -17.86 17.78
CA LYS A 237 -4.84 -17.74 16.35
C LYS A 237 -6.06 -17.16 15.64
N CYS A 238 -5.82 -16.42 14.59
CA CYS A 238 -6.87 -16.07 13.64
C CYS A 238 -6.36 -16.15 12.20
N VAL A 239 -7.28 -16.45 11.29
CA VAL A 239 -7.08 -16.36 9.84
C VAL A 239 -8.20 -15.53 9.28
N LEU A 240 -7.88 -14.35 8.79
CA LEU A 240 -8.85 -13.36 8.32
C LEU A 240 -8.68 -13.16 6.82
N SER A 241 -9.79 -13.01 6.11
CA SER A 241 -9.79 -12.63 4.71
C SER A 241 -10.85 -11.56 4.43
N ILE A 242 -10.68 -10.85 3.34
CA ILE A 242 -11.65 -9.86 2.88
C ILE A 242 -12.61 -10.54 1.90
N PRO A 243 -13.94 -10.36 2.03
CA PRO A 243 -14.90 -10.90 1.07
C PRO A 243 -14.63 -10.33 -0.34
N LYS A 244 -14.63 -11.19 -1.37
CA LYS A 244 -14.44 -10.79 -2.79
C LYS A 244 -15.46 -9.77 -3.33
N ARG A 245 -16.54 -9.52 -2.60
CA ARG A 245 -17.59 -8.54 -2.93
C ARG A 245 -17.42 -7.19 -2.25
N SER A 246 -16.49 -7.06 -1.30
CA SER A 246 -16.07 -5.76 -0.80
C SER A 246 -15.22 -5.12 -1.90
N ASP A 247 -15.71 -4.07 -2.52
CA ASP A 247 -15.13 -3.39 -3.69
C ASP A 247 -13.85 -2.61 -3.27
N VAL A 248 -12.84 -3.34 -2.80
CA VAL A 248 -11.53 -2.78 -2.50
C VAL A 248 -10.73 -2.77 -3.80
N ASN A 249 -10.56 -1.59 -4.37
CA ASN A 249 -9.85 -1.40 -5.63
C ASN A 249 -8.48 -2.07 -5.64
N PHE A 250 -8.17 -2.80 -6.71
CA PHE A 250 -6.88 -3.46 -7.00
C PHE A 250 -6.55 -4.70 -6.17
N ILE A 251 -7.37 -5.15 -5.22
CA ILE A 251 -7.14 -6.35 -4.44
C ILE A 251 -8.02 -7.48 -4.94
N ASP A 252 -7.41 -8.60 -5.32
CA ASP A 252 -8.11 -9.81 -5.73
C ASP A 252 -8.35 -10.73 -4.53
N ASP A 253 -7.37 -10.83 -3.63
CA ASP A 253 -7.49 -11.54 -2.36
C ASP A 253 -6.55 -10.94 -1.30
N LEU A 254 -6.96 -11.03 -0.03
CA LEU A 254 -6.15 -10.67 1.11
C LEU A 254 -6.39 -11.67 2.23
N THR A 255 -5.31 -12.23 2.75
CA THR A 255 -5.32 -13.10 3.93
C THR A 255 -4.38 -12.55 4.98
N LEU A 256 -4.87 -12.43 6.22
CA LEU A 256 -4.11 -12.07 7.40
C LEU A 256 -4.14 -13.24 8.38
N THR A 257 -2.97 -13.67 8.84
CA THR A 257 -2.83 -14.71 9.87
C THR A 257 -2.09 -14.13 11.06
N GLN A 258 -2.70 -14.18 12.24
CA GLN A 258 -2.05 -13.81 13.49
C GLN A 258 -2.02 -14.99 14.46
N GLU A 259 -0.89 -15.16 15.15
CA GLU A 259 -0.73 -16.17 16.19
C GLU A 259 -0.14 -15.54 17.45
N TYR A 260 -0.67 -15.98 18.60
CA TYR A 260 -0.28 -15.50 19.92
C TYR A 260 0.43 -16.60 20.68
N THR A 261 1.48 -16.23 21.40
CA THR A 261 2.31 -17.12 22.19
C THR A 261 2.30 -16.68 23.65
N LYS A 262 2.27 -17.66 24.56
CA LYS A 262 2.35 -17.41 26.00
C LYS A 262 3.79 -17.21 26.43
N LEU A 263 4.08 -16.10 27.05
CA LEU A 263 5.38 -15.82 27.66
C LEU A 263 5.55 -16.53 29.01
N PRO A 264 6.81 -16.67 29.49
CA PRO A 264 7.08 -17.27 30.82
C PRO A 264 6.41 -16.55 31.97
N ASN A 265 6.15 -15.26 31.88
CA ASN A 265 5.42 -14.46 32.86
C ASN A 265 3.90 -14.67 32.85
N GLY A 266 3.40 -15.49 31.90
CA GLY A 266 1.98 -15.81 31.75
C GLY A 266 1.21 -14.93 30.76
N GLU A 267 1.81 -13.85 30.25
CA GLU A 267 1.18 -12.96 29.26
C GLU A 267 1.11 -13.62 27.89
N TRP A 268 0.00 -13.37 27.17
CA TRP A 268 -0.16 -13.75 25.78
C TRP A 268 0.17 -12.57 24.88
N VAL A 269 1.09 -12.75 23.96
CA VAL A 269 1.57 -11.72 23.07
C VAL A 269 1.50 -12.18 21.61
N LEU A 270 1.33 -11.23 20.69
CA LEU A 270 1.41 -11.49 19.27
C LEU A 270 2.84 -11.92 18.92
N SER A 271 2.99 -13.06 18.26
CA SER A 271 4.30 -13.60 17.84
C SER A 271 4.43 -13.70 16.32
N VAL A 272 3.32 -13.94 15.62
CA VAL A 272 3.26 -14.06 14.16
C VAL A 272 2.19 -13.12 13.63
N ASP A 273 2.53 -12.34 12.60
CA ASP A 273 1.59 -11.50 11.86
C ASP A 273 1.95 -11.54 10.37
N ASP A 274 1.32 -12.46 9.64
CA ASP A 274 1.56 -12.69 8.22
C ASP A 274 0.40 -12.17 7.38
N MET A 275 0.70 -11.38 6.37
CA MET A 275 -0.28 -10.84 5.45
C MET A 275 0.09 -11.17 4.01
N VAL A 276 -0.85 -11.74 3.28
CA VAL A 276 -0.70 -12.12 1.87
C VAL A 276 -1.72 -11.37 1.05
N VAL A 277 -1.27 -10.66 0.04
CA VAL A 277 -2.14 -9.83 -0.81
C VAL A 277 -1.91 -10.18 -2.27
N GLU A 278 -2.96 -10.62 -2.95
CA GLU A 278 -2.99 -10.76 -4.40
C GLU A 278 -3.51 -9.46 -5.02
N LEU A 279 -2.68 -8.81 -5.84
CA LEU A 279 -3.00 -7.55 -6.50
C LEU A 279 -3.28 -7.76 -7.99
N LYS A 280 -4.29 -7.08 -8.49
CA LYS A 280 -4.61 -7.02 -9.92
C LYS A 280 -4.25 -5.63 -10.45
N VAL A 281 -3.02 -5.46 -10.92
CA VAL A 281 -2.48 -4.14 -11.26
C VAL A 281 -3.07 -3.59 -12.55
N ALA A 282 -3.26 -4.41 -13.60
CA ALA A 282 -3.93 -4.04 -14.86
C ALA A 282 -4.31 -5.27 -15.67
N LYS A 283 -5.18 -5.11 -16.68
CA LYS A 283 -5.59 -6.23 -17.56
C LYS A 283 -4.44 -6.86 -18.36
N PHE A 284 -3.34 -6.15 -18.53
CA PHE A 284 -2.19 -6.58 -19.33
C PHE A 284 -0.92 -6.84 -18.50
N LEU A 285 -0.92 -6.50 -17.20
CA LEU A 285 0.14 -6.86 -16.27
C LEU A 285 -0.30 -8.10 -15.48
N SER A 286 0.61 -9.05 -15.37
CA SER A 286 0.43 -10.22 -14.52
C SER A 286 0.01 -9.81 -13.11
N LYS A 287 -0.77 -10.64 -12.46
CA LYS A 287 -1.13 -10.45 -11.06
C LYS A 287 0.14 -10.36 -10.22
N ALA A 288 0.16 -9.46 -9.25
CA ALA A 288 1.24 -9.37 -8.29
C ALA A 288 0.84 -10.04 -6.98
N LEU A 289 1.80 -10.71 -6.35
CA LEU A 289 1.70 -11.22 -4.99
C LEU A 289 2.62 -10.41 -4.10
N VAL A 290 2.09 -9.93 -2.99
CA VAL A 290 2.90 -9.32 -1.94
C VAL A 290 2.68 -10.08 -0.66
N VAL A 291 3.77 -10.56 -0.09
CA VAL A 291 3.77 -11.33 1.15
C VAL A 291 4.54 -10.54 2.20
N ARG A 292 3.90 -10.21 3.30
CA ARG A 292 4.55 -9.70 4.50
C ARG A 292 4.56 -10.79 5.55
N THR A 293 5.73 -11.20 5.99
CA THR A 293 5.91 -12.06 7.15
C THR A 293 6.51 -11.26 8.29
N THR A 294 5.88 -11.31 9.45
CA THR A 294 6.32 -10.56 10.63
C THR A 294 6.45 -11.50 11.82
N ARG A 295 7.55 -11.38 12.54
CA ARG A 295 7.83 -12.11 13.78
C ARG A 295 8.15 -11.13 14.87
N LEU A 296 7.48 -11.29 16.01
CA LEU A 296 7.66 -10.45 17.18
C LEU A 296 8.27 -11.28 18.30
N SER A 297 9.35 -10.76 18.89
CA SER A 297 10.14 -11.46 19.91
C SER A 297 10.65 -10.51 20.99
N ASP A 298 11.31 -11.05 21.99
CA ASP A 298 12.04 -10.30 23.02
C ASP A 298 11.14 -9.30 23.78
N TYR A 299 9.92 -9.73 24.09
CA TYR A 299 9.01 -8.92 24.89
C TYR A 299 9.57 -8.67 26.30
N ALA A 300 9.59 -7.40 26.71
CA ALA A 300 9.95 -6.98 28.05
C ALA A 300 9.00 -5.89 28.55
N PHE A 301 8.71 -5.92 29.84
CA PHE A 301 7.73 -5.03 30.50
C PHE A 301 8.39 -4.11 31.52
N ASP A 302 9.71 -4.03 31.51
CA ASP A 302 10.48 -3.18 32.41
C ASP A 302 10.29 -1.71 32.08
N LYS A 303 10.49 -0.87 33.09
CA LYS A 303 10.42 0.59 32.95
C LYS A 303 11.47 1.10 31.97
N LEU A 304 11.01 1.77 30.92
CA LEU A 304 11.87 2.32 29.87
C LEU A 304 12.37 3.75 30.22
N PRO A 305 13.61 4.09 29.85
CA PRO A 305 14.17 5.42 30.05
C PRO A 305 13.36 6.50 29.32
N LYS A 306 13.06 7.61 30.00
CA LYS A 306 12.31 8.75 29.43
C LYS A 306 12.96 9.33 28.15
N GLN A 307 14.27 9.18 28.01
CA GLN A 307 15.04 9.69 26.87
C GLN A 307 14.63 9.02 25.55
N LEU A 308 14.21 7.74 25.57
CA LEU A 308 13.76 7.00 24.39
C LEU A 308 12.51 7.59 23.77
N PHE A 309 11.68 8.25 24.57
CA PHE A 309 10.42 8.87 24.13
C PHE A 309 10.54 10.36 23.76
N LYS A 310 11.76 10.94 23.81
CA LYS A 310 11.97 12.34 23.42
C LYS A 310 11.80 12.53 21.90
N GLY A 311 11.33 13.72 21.52
CA GLY A 311 11.14 14.12 20.12
C GLY A 311 9.73 13.80 19.60
N LYS A 312 9.33 14.49 18.53
CA LYS A 312 7.99 14.37 17.91
C LYS A 312 7.86 13.18 16.95
N ALA A 313 8.98 12.68 16.40
CA ALA A 313 8.96 11.57 15.47
C ALA A 313 8.56 10.26 16.16
N SER A 314 7.57 9.55 15.63
CA SER A 314 7.18 8.22 16.08
C SER A 314 8.18 7.16 15.65
N THR A 315 8.80 7.32 14.49
CA THR A 315 9.78 6.39 13.95
C THR A 315 11.15 7.07 13.83
N ARG A 316 12.20 6.39 14.27
CA ARG A 316 13.59 6.81 14.15
C ARG A 316 14.40 5.67 13.55
N ARG A 317 15.36 5.98 12.69
CA ARG A 317 16.30 5.02 12.13
C ARG A 317 17.67 5.20 12.76
N GLU A 318 18.34 4.11 13.10
CA GLU A 318 19.73 4.14 13.52
C GLU A 318 20.63 4.50 12.33
N ALA A 319 21.75 5.19 12.61
CA ALA A 319 22.64 5.68 11.56
C ALA A 319 23.24 4.54 10.70
N ASN A 320 23.45 3.37 11.29
CA ASN A 320 24.02 2.19 10.63
C ASN A 320 22.95 1.15 10.21
N ALA A 321 21.66 1.47 10.29
CA ALA A 321 20.59 0.53 9.99
C ALA A 321 20.66 -0.08 8.58
N MET A 322 21.17 0.67 7.61
CA MET A 322 21.32 0.21 6.23
C MET A 322 22.67 -0.46 5.93
N MET A 323 23.55 -0.54 6.92
CA MET A 323 24.92 -1.09 6.79
C MET A 323 25.16 -2.25 7.77
N ARG A 324 24.09 -2.99 8.10
CA ARG A 324 24.19 -4.15 9.00
C ARG A 324 24.89 -5.31 8.30
N ASP A 325 25.73 -6.01 9.06
CA ASP A 325 26.43 -7.20 8.61
C ASP A 325 25.57 -8.47 8.71
N GLU A 326 26.07 -9.56 8.16
CA GLU A 326 25.36 -10.85 8.16
C GLU A 326 25.18 -11.40 9.60
N ALA A 327 26.08 -11.06 10.53
CA ALA A 327 25.94 -11.48 11.93
C ALA A 327 24.69 -10.87 12.58
N PHE A 328 24.40 -9.60 12.27
CA PHE A 328 23.16 -8.94 12.70
C PHE A 328 21.93 -9.64 12.11
N TRP A 329 21.92 -9.91 10.80
CA TRP A 329 20.78 -10.56 10.15
C TRP A 329 20.57 -11.99 10.68
N ASN A 330 21.64 -12.76 10.90
CA ASN A 330 21.53 -14.10 11.49
C ASN A 330 20.96 -14.09 12.91
N GLN A 331 21.15 -13.01 13.66
CA GLN A 331 20.54 -12.86 14.99
C GLN A 331 19.04 -12.60 14.93
N TYR A 332 18.57 -11.77 13.98
CA TYR A 332 17.19 -11.28 13.95
C TYR A 332 16.31 -11.95 12.88
N ARG A 333 16.90 -12.55 11.84
CA ARG A 333 16.16 -13.24 10.79
C ARG A 333 15.55 -14.53 11.31
N THR A 334 14.30 -14.46 11.72
CA THR A 334 13.53 -15.59 12.26
C THR A 334 12.75 -16.34 11.16
N VAL A 335 12.69 -15.80 9.96
CA VAL A 335 12.12 -16.45 8.77
C VAL A 335 13.21 -16.54 7.72
N GLU A 336 13.62 -17.78 7.40
CA GLU A 336 14.64 -18.02 6.39
C GLU A 336 14.21 -17.47 5.02
N LEU A 337 15.20 -17.06 4.24
CA LEU A 337 14.98 -16.72 2.84
C LEU A 337 14.75 -17.99 2.04
N THR A 338 13.84 -17.94 1.07
CA THR A 338 13.71 -19.04 0.11
C THR A 338 14.94 -19.06 -0.81
N LYS A 339 15.13 -20.16 -1.54
CA LYS A 339 16.24 -20.25 -2.50
C LYS A 339 16.23 -19.11 -3.52
N SER A 340 15.04 -18.71 -3.96
CA SER A 340 14.87 -17.61 -4.93
C SER A 340 15.11 -16.24 -4.30
N GLU A 341 14.74 -16.06 -3.03
CA GLU A 341 15.00 -14.84 -2.27
C GLU A 341 16.49 -14.66 -1.96
N ASP A 342 17.18 -15.72 -1.55
CA ASP A 342 18.62 -15.71 -1.28
C ASP A 342 19.43 -15.47 -2.58
N GLY A 343 19.02 -16.08 -3.68
CA GLY A 343 19.60 -15.92 -5.02
C GLY A 343 19.28 -14.57 -5.70
N MET A 344 18.49 -13.69 -5.08
CA MET A 344 17.94 -12.48 -5.69
C MET A 344 19.01 -11.54 -6.26
N SER A 345 20.10 -11.30 -5.56
CA SER A 345 21.19 -10.43 -6.01
C SER A 345 21.83 -10.93 -7.31
N ALA A 346 22.10 -12.23 -7.38
CA ALA A 346 22.66 -12.84 -8.59
C ALA A 346 21.65 -12.83 -9.76
N PHE A 347 20.38 -13.05 -9.47
CA PHE A 347 19.30 -12.96 -10.44
C PHE A 347 19.18 -11.56 -11.04
N ILE A 348 19.18 -10.54 -10.23
CA ILE A 348 19.11 -9.14 -10.66
C ILE A 348 20.32 -8.79 -11.52
N HIS A 349 21.52 -9.18 -11.11
CA HIS A 349 22.72 -8.92 -11.89
C HIS A 349 22.68 -9.55 -13.29
N ARG A 350 22.05 -10.73 -13.44
CA ARG A 350 21.81 -11.35 -14.75
C ARG A 350 20.76 -10.58 -15.57
N ILE A 351 19.71 -10.08 -14.93
CA ILE A 351 18.69 -9.25 -15.60
C ILE A 351 19.31 -7.96 -16.13
N GLU A 352 20.19 -7.30 -15.38
CA GLU A 352 20.89 -6.08 -15.80
C GLU A 352 21.69 -6.27 -17.09
N GLN A 353 22.25 -7.46 -17.29
CA GLN A 353 23.05 -7.80 -18.48
C GLN A 353 22.18 -8.08 -19.72
N LEU A 354 20.86 -8.19 -19.59
CA LEU A 354 19.98 -8.42 -20.73
C LEU A 354 19.94 -7.20 -21.66
N ASN A 355 20.16 -7.43 -22.94
CA ASN A 355 19.99 -6.39 -23.95
C ASN A 355 18.53 -5.87 -23.93
N GLY A 356 18.38 -4.57 -23.69
CA GLY A 356 17.08 -3.92 -23.63
C GLY A 356 16.47 -3.79 -22.23
N PHE A 357 17.00 -4.45 -21.19
CA PHE A 357 16.47 -4.33 -19.82
C PHE A 357 16.44 -2.87 -19.34
N LYS A 358 17.48 -2.09 -19.63
CA LYS A 358 17.52 -0.65 -19.31
C LYS A 358 16.33 0.12 -19.90
N TYR A 359 15.84 -0.26 -21.07
CA TYR A 359 14.67 0.40 -21.68
C TYR A 359 13.37 -0.03 -21.00
N VAL A 360 13.26 -1.30 -20.59
CA VAL A 360 12.10 -1.81 -19.83
C VAL A 360 12.06 -1.15 -18.44
N LEU A 361 13.21 -1.06 -17.77
CA LEU A 361 13.33 -0.38 -16.49
C LEU A 361 12.99 1.11 -16.61
N PHE A 362 13.53 1.78 -17.63
CA PHE A 362 13.23 3.17 -17.94
C PHE A 362 11.73 3.39 -18.20
N ALA A 363 11.10 2.53 -19.00
CA ALA A 363 9.66 2.61 -19.26
C ALA A 363 8.83 2.35 -18.00
N GLY A 364 9.22 1.36 -17.20
CA GLY A 364 8.58 1.05 -15.91
C GLY A 364 8.71 2.21 -14.93
N LYS A 365 9.90 2.76 -14.79
CA LYS A 365 10.15 3.95 -13.94
C LYS A 365 9.33 5.14 -14.43
N ALA A 366 9.33 5.42 -15.72
CA ALA A 366 8.54 6.50 -16.31
C ALA A 366 7.02 6.35 -16.09
N LEU A 367 6.50 5.12 -16.13
CA LEU A 367 5.08 4.86 -15.87
C LEU A 367 4.71 5.04 -14.38
N VAL A 368 5.56 4.57 -13.47
CA VAL A 368 5.31 4.63 -12.03
C VAL A 368 5.50 6.05 -11.49
N GLU A 369 6.61 6.69 -11.86
CA GLU A 369 6.95 8.04 -11.41
C GLU A 369 6.21 9.13 -12.19
N ASN A 370 5.72 8.78 -13.36
CA ASN A 370 5.07 9.70 -14.29
C ASN A 370 5.99 10.84 -14.79
N PHE A 371 7.28 10.77 -14.47
CA PHE A 371 8.32 11.70 -14.90
C PHE A 371 9.59 10.91 -15.27
N VAL A 372 10.32 11.46 -16.24
CA VAL A 372 11.62 10.94 -16.67
C VAL A 372 12.68 11.93 -16.23
N GLU A 373 13.57 11.49 -15.36
CA GLU A 373 14.75 12.24 -14.96
C GLU A 373 15.78 12.24 -16.10
N THR A 374 16.35 13.40 -16.44
CA THR A 374 17.37 13.51 -17.49
C THR A 374 18.79 13.31 -16.96
N GLY A 375 18.93 13.08 -15.66
CA GLY A 375 20.20 12.81 -14.97
C GLY A 375 20.52 11.33 -14.84
N ASP A 376 21.67 11.05 -14.26
CA ASP A 376 22.14 9.74 -13.87
C ASP A 376 22.64 9.75 -12.41
N MET A 377 23.18 8.63 -11.93
CA MET A 377 23.69 8.47 -10.56
C MET A 377 24.80 9.46 -10.19
N TYR A 378 25.61 9.89 -11.16
CA TYR A 378 26.73 10.82 -10.97
C TYR A 378 26.37 12.27 -11.29
N HIS A 379 25.33 12.48 -12.10
CA HIS A 379 24.84 13.79 -12.56
C HIS A 379 23.35 13.91 -12.26
N PRO A 380 22.97 14.37 -11.05
CA PRO A 380 21.58 14.50 -10.66
C PRO A 380 20.75 15.30 -11.66
N SER A 381 19.52 14.87 -11.91
CA SER A 381 18.61 15.49 -12.87
C SER A 381 18.39 16.97 -12.57
N LYS A 382 18.68 17.82 -13.56
CA LYS A 382 18.38 19.27 -13.51
C LYS A 382 17.01 19.58 -14.11
N VAL A 383 16.51 18.70 -14.98
CA VAL A 383 15.22 18.84 -15.66
C VAL A 383 14.57 17.47 -15.75
N ASP A 384 13.33 17.37 -15.32
CA ASP A 384 12.51 16.16 -15.48
C ASP A 384 11.51 16.36 -16.61
N ILE A 385 11.33 15.35 -17.45
CA ILE A 385 10.37 15.33 -18.54
C ILE A 385 9.10 14.61 -18.07
N GLY A 386 7.97 15.24 -18.19
CA GLY A 386 6.68 14.66 -17.75
C GLY A 386 5.68 15.74 -17.30
N PRO A 387 4.47 15.34 -16.92
CA PRO A 387 3.95 13.97 -16.70
C PRO A 387 3.80 13.15 -17.99
N VAL A 388 4.30 11.91 -17.98
CA VAL A 388 4.33 11.03 -19.16
C VAL A 388 2.92 10.62 -19.61
N ASN A 389 2.01 10.38 -18.65
CA ASN A 389 0.62 9.99 -18.91
C ASN A 389 -0.20 11.06 -19.64
N THR A 390 0.28 12.31 -19.70
CA THR A 390 -0.39 13.41 -20.39
C THR A 390 0.20 13.71 -21.77
N MET A 391 1.26 13.00 -22.18
CA MET A 391 1.92 13.22 -23.47
C MET A 391 1.02 12.90 -24.66
N LEU A 392 0.17 11.88 -24.51
CA LEU A 392 -0.83 11.49 -25.51
C LEU A 392 -2.20 11.45 -24.85
N THR A 393 -3.08 12.33 -25.28
CA THR A 393 -4.46 12.42 -24.79
C THR A 393 -5.41 12.62 -25.99
N SER A 394 -6.70 12.49 -25.75
CA SER A 394 -7.70 12.83 -26.75
C SER A 394 -8.89 13.53 -26.13
N ASN A 395 -9.47 14.47 -26.86
CA ASN A 395 -10.71 15.11 -26.50
C ASN A 395 -11.59 15.36 -27.74
N PHE A 396 -12.84 15.76 -27.51
CA PHE A 396 -13.83 15.94 -28.58
C PHE A 396 -13.43 17.02 -29.58
N ILE A 397 -12.74 18.08 -29.17
CA ILE A 397 -12.36 19.21 -30.05
C ILE A 397 -11.07 18.90 -30.79
N ASP A 398 -10.03 18.46 -30.08
CA ASP A 398 -8.68 18.30 -30.63
C ASP A 398 -8.48 16.97 -31.35
N GLY A 399 -9.37 15.98 -31.12
CA GLY A 399 -9.10 14.60 -31.48
C GLY A 399 -7.88 14.07 -30.72
N LEU A 400 -6.88 13.60 -31.43
CA LEU A 400 -5.58 13.30 -30.82
C LEU A 400 -4.91 14.61 -30.40
N ARG A 401 -4.32 14.60 -29.22
CA ARG A 401 -3.54 15.70 -28.66
C ARG A 401 -2.19 15.18 -28.19
N THR A 402 -1.14 15.79 -28.66
CA THR A 402 0.23 15.54 -28.22
C THR A 402 0.71 16.66 -27.31
N ARG A 403 1.45 16.31 -26.27
CA ARG A 403 1.98 17.26 -25.29
C ARG A 403 3.43 16.94 -24.96
N VAL A 404 4.26 17.95 -24.87
CA VAL A 404 5.62 17.88 -24.31
C VAL A 404 5.65 18.77 -23.08
N SER A 405 6.11 18.23 -21.96
CA SER A 405 6.14 18.92 -20.67
C SER A 405 7.43 18.61 -19.91
N ALA A 406 7.90 19.59 -19.15
CA ALA A 406 9.10 19.49 -18.36
C ALA A 406 9.03 20.37 -17.10
N GLN A 407 9.86 20.03 -16.12
CA GLN A 407 10.05 20.82 -14.89
C GLN A 407 11.53 20.84 -14.52
N THR A 408 12.00 21.97 -13.99
CA THR A 408 13.34 22.08 -13.41
C THR A 408 13.34 21.54 -11.98
N THR A 409 14.51 21.09 -11.52
CA THR A 409 14.72 20.58 -10.16
C THR A 409 15.64 21.51 -9.36
N ALA A 410 15.74 21.26 -8.05
CA ALA A 410 16.66 21.96 -7.16
C ALA A 410 18.14 21.76 -7.51
N ASN A 411 18.48 20.74 -8.30
CA ASN A 411 19.83 20.53 -8.84
C ASN A 411 20.23 21.58 -9.88
N LEU A 412 19.24 22.25 -10.51
CA LEU A 412 19.50 23.41 -11.35
C LEU A 412 19.58 24.69 -10.51
N ASN A 413 18.58 24.94 -9.65
CA ASN A 413 18.53 26.06 -8.74
C ASN A 413 17.64 25.75 -7.53
N LYS A 414 18.13 26.01 -6.31
CA LYS A 414 17.40 25.64 -5.07
C LYS A 414 16.22 26.55 -4.72
N HIS A 415 16.08 27.68 -5.41
CA HIS A 415 15.05 28.69 -5.16
C HIS A 415 14.14 28.95 -6.37
N TRP A 416 14.66 28.90 -7.59
CA TRP A 416 13.93 29.19 -8.81
C TRP A 416 13.59 27.90 -9.56
N PHE A 417 12.31 27.76 -9.87
CA PHE A 417 11.79 26.61 -10.58
C PHE A 417 10.94 27.03 -11.76
N LEU A 418 11.15 26.40 -12.90
CA LEU A 418 10.36 26.57 -14.10
C LEU A 418 9.70 25.25 -14.45
N SER A 419 8.40 25.25 -14.68
CA SER A 419 7.68 24.09 -15.22
C SER A 419 6.70 24.54 -16.30
N GLY A 420 6.34 23.61 -17.18
CA GLY A 420 5.37 23.93 -18.19
C GLY A 420 5.20 22.85 -19.24
N TYR A 421 4.32 23.15 -20.20
CA TYR A 421 4.11 22.30 -21.34
C TYR A 421 3.70 23.08 -22.57
N TYR A 422 3.94 22.45 -23.72
CA TYR A 422 3.37 22.81 -25.01
C TYR A 422 2.58 21.62 -25.55
N ALA A 423 1.37 21.85 -26.06
CA ALA A 423 0.52 20.81 -26.62
C ALA A 423 -0.08 21.24 -27.96
N HIS A 424 -0.33 20.23 -28.82
CA HIS A 424 -0.93 20.42 -30.14
C HIS A 424 -2.16 19.50 -30.30
N GLY A 425 -3.30 20.09 -30.67
CA GLY A 425 -4.53 19.38 -31.03
C GLY A 425 -4.56 19.13 -32.53
N TRP A 426 -4.45 17.88 -32.96
CA TRP A 426 -4.30 17.53 -34.38
C TRP A 426 -5.54 17.82 -35.22
N ARG A 427 -6.74 17.64 -34.67
CA ARG A 427 -7.99 17.94 -35.39
C ARG A 427 -8.33 19.43 -35.36
N SER A 428 -8.19 20.09 -34.22
CA SER A 428 -8.45 21.53 -34.08
C SER A 428 -7.36 22.40 -34.72
N ARG A 429 -6.15 21.85 -34.93
CA ARG A 429 -4.94 22.55 -35.35
C ARG A 429 -4.57 23.72 -34.43
N ARG A 430 -4.93 23.59 -33.14
CA ARG A 430 -4.64 24.60 -32.12
C ARG A 430 -3.47 24.21 -31.25
N ASN A 431 -2.77 25.24 -30.79
CA ASN A 431 -1.63 25.09 -29.89
C ASN A 431 -2.03 25.57 -28.50
N TYR A 432 -1.56 24.87 -27.50
CA TYR A 432 -1.84 25.12 -26.09
C TYR A 432 -0.53 25.20 -25.31
N TYR A 433 -0.51 25.96 -24.23
CA TYR A 433 0.66 26.05 -23.37
C TYR A 433 0.29 26.27 -21.91
N LYS A 434 1.19 25.90 -21.03
CA LYS A 434 1.29 26.35 -19.66
C LYS A 434 2.75 26.68 -19.36
N GLY A 435 2.99 27.83 -18.77
CA GLY A 435 4.27 28.21 -18.18
C GLY A 435 4.05 28.54 -16.70
N GLU A 436 4.89 28.04 -15.84
CA GLU A 436 4.84 28.25 -14.40
C GLU A 436 6.23 28.59 -13.88
N LEU A 437 6.39 29.75 -13.27
CA LEU A 437 7.61 30.21 -12.63
C LEU A 437 7.36 30.28 -11.13
N THR A 438 8.11 29.49 -10.36
CA THR A 438 8.00 29.46 -8.90
C THR A 438 9.29 29.90 -8.24
N TYR A 439 9.18 30.87 -7.32
CA TYR A 439 10.24 31.23 -6.39
C TYR A 439 9.96 30.61 -5.02
N SER A 440 10.88 29.82 -4.49
CA SER A 440 10.81 29.27 -3.14
C SER A 440 11.70 30.08 -2.19
N PHE A 441 11.10 30.61 -1.13
CA PHE A 441 11.83 31.32 -0.08
C PHE A 441 12.71 30.38 0.76
N ASN A 442 12.37 29.08 0.76
CA ASN A 442 13.15 28.04 1.42
C ASN A 442 13.97 27.27 0.38
N LYS A 443 15.20 26.89 0.72
CA LYS A 443 15.98 25.97 -0.10
C LYS A 443 15.24 24.64 -0.22
N LYS A 444 15.23 24.07 -1.41
CA LYS A 444 14.60 22.80 -1.73
C LYS A 444 15.67 21.76 -2.05
N ASP A 445 15.33 20.50 -1.82
CA ASP A 445 16.21 19.38 -2.14
C ASP A 445 15.94 18.84 -3.55
N TYR A 446 14.67 18.84 -3.99
CA TYR A 446 14.31 18.37 -5.34
C TYR A 446 13.27 19.26 -6.05
N LEU A 447 12.09 19.52 -5.45
CA LEU A 447 10.99 20.25 -6.10
C LEU A 447 10.42 21.39 -5.22
N PRO A 448 9.81 22.43 -5.81
CA PRO A 448 9.27 23.58 -5.06
C PRO A 448 8.11 23.20 -4.13
N ARG A 449 7.45 22.07 -4.39
CA ARG A 449 6.29 21.58 -3.61
C ARG A 449 6.68 20.82 -2.33
N GLU A 450 7.97 20.62 -2.08
CA GLU A 450 8.45 20.01 -0.83
C GLU A 450 8.11 20.86 0.40
N PHE A 451 7.88 20.16 1.51
CA PHE A 451 7.65 20.79 2.80
C PHE A 451 8.99 21.18 3.48
N PRO A 452 9.06 22.29 4.21
CA PRO A 452 8.03 23.32 4.40
C PRO A 452 7.86 24.17 3.15
N LYS A 453 6.61 24.51 2.80
CA LYS A 453 6.30 25.24 1.58
C LYS A 453 6.19 26.75 1.87
N ARG A 454 6.96 27.55 1.17
CA ARG A 454 6.87 29.00 1.17
C ARG A 454 7.26 29.50 -0.22
N THR A 455 6.26 29.65 -1.09
CA THR A 455 6.49 29.87 -2.52
C THR A 455 5.63 30.98 -3.07
N LEU A 456 6.18 31.71 -4.04
CA LEU A 456 5.46 32.62 -4.91
C LEU A 456 5.48 32.03 -6.32
N THR A 457 4.32 31.80 -6.91
CA THR A 457 4.18 31.15 -8.22
C THR A 457 3.40 32.03 -9.16
N PHE A 458 3.96 32.30 -10.34
CA PHE A 458 3.26 32.90 -11.47
C PHE A 458 2.98 31.81 -12.50
N THR A 459 1.72 31.74 -12.96
CA THR A 459 1.27 30.76 -13.96
C THR A 459 0.58 31.48 -15.10
N SER A 460 0.98 31.15 -16.33
CA SER A 460 0.29 31.57 -17.56
C SER A 460 -0.15 30.32 -18.31
N THR A 461 -1.43 30.23 -18.66
CA THR A 461 -2.00 29.03 -19.30
C THR A 461 -3.00 29.43 -20.38
N TYR A 462 -2.85 28.84 -21.56
CA TYR A 462 -3.90 28.80 -22.58
C TYR A 462 -4.18 27.33 -22.93
N ASP A 463 -5.39 26.87 -22.64
CA ASP A 463 -5.74 25.46 -22.82
C ASP A 463 -7.26 25.27 -23.00
N ILE A 464 -7.69 24.01 -23.13
CA ILE A 464 -9.08 23.59 -23.26
C ILE A 464 -9.48 22.70 -22.08
N MET A 465 -10.68 22.89 -21.55
CA MET A 465 -11.23 22.05 -20.48
C MET A 465 -12.74 21.85 -20.63
N SER A 466 -13.30 20.86 -19.94
CA SER A 466 -14.75 20.80 -19.76
C SER A 466 -15.18 21.67 -18.58
N PRO A 467 -16.42 22.21 -18.56
CA PRO A 467 -16.91 23.01 -17.43
C PRO A 467 -16.84 22.29 -16.09
N SER A 468 -17.06 20.98 -16.09
CA SER A 468 -16.93 20.14 -14.88
C SER A 468 -15.51 20.14 -14.31
N ASP A 469 -14.48 20.16 -15.16
CA ASP A 469 -13.08 20.15 -14.73
C ASP A 469 -12.67 21.45 -14.03
N LYS A 470 -13.41 22.55 -14.24
CA LYS A 470 -13.16 23.84 -13.58
C LYS A 470 -13.45 23.76 -12.07
N PHE A 471 -14.46 22.98 -11.68
CA PHE A 471 -14.93 22.85 -10.30
C PHE A 471 -14.42 21.61 -9.59
N MET A 472 -13.83 20.66 -10.31
CA MET A 472 -13.25 19.48 -9.72
C MET A 472 -11.80 19.73 -9.32
N HIS A 473 -11.49 19.60 -8.03
CA HIS A 473 -10.12 19.57 -7.52
C HIS A 473 -9.45 18.22 -7.84
N THR A 474 -9.58 17.76 -9.08
CA THR A 474 -8.90 16.54 -9.51
C THR A 474 -7.51 16.89 -9.98
N ASP A 475 -6.55 16.11 -9.50
CA ASP A 475 -5.20 16.12 -10.01
C ASP A 475 -5.26 15.68 -11.50
N LYS A 476 -5.09 16.63 -12.44
CA LYS A 476 -5.19 16.36 -13.88
C LYS A 476 -4.13 15.37 -14.38
N ASP A 477 -3.15 15.10 -13.56
CA ASP A 477 -2.10 14.13 -13.82
C ASP A 477 -2.50 12.68 -13.46
N ASN A 478 -3.76 12.45 -13.07
CA ASN A 478 -4.29 11.11 -12.83
C ASN A 478 -4.68 10.45 -14.17
N VAL A 479 -4.12 9.27 -14.46
CA VAL A 479 -4.39 8.46 -15.66
C VAL A 479 -5.88 8.22 -15.89
N PHE A 480 -6.66 8.05 -14.83
CA PHE A 480 -8.10 7.80 -14.92
C PHE A 480 -8.92 9.04 -15.33
N THR A 481 -8.43 10.25 -15.04
CA THR A 481 -9.07 11.49 -15.50
C THR A 481 -8.72 11.83 -16.96
N ALA A 482 -7.61 11.31 -17.46
CA ALA A 482 -7.20 11.48 -18.85
C ALA A 482 -7.98 10.56 -19.83
N LEU A 483 -8.50 9.42 -19.35
CA LEU A 483 -9.31 8.48 -20.10
C LEU A 483 -10.81 8.70 -19.80
N LYS A 484 -11.41 9.71 -20.43
CA LYS A 484 -12.86 9.94 -20.33
C LYS A 484 -13.60 8.94 -21.23
N TRP A 485 -14.29 8.00 -20.61
CA TRP A 485 -15.11 6.97 -21.30
C TRP A 485 -16.41 7.52 -21.87
N ALA A 486 -16.87 8.69 -21.40
CA ALA A 486 -18.06 9.36 -21.90
C ALA A 486 -17.68 10.45 -22.93
N LYS A 487 -18.51 10.59 -23.98
CA LYS A 487 -18.38 11.67 -24.97
C LYS A 487 -18.66 13.02 -24.30
N VAL A 488 -17.60 13.80 -24.09
CA VAL A 488 -17.69 15.16 -23.55
C VAL A 488 -17.63 16.14 -24.72
N ASP A 489 -18.77 16.65 -25.16
CA ASP A 489 -18.90 17.58 -26.29
C ASP A 489 -19.01 19.05 -25.86
N LYS A 490 -19.23 19.33 -24.57
CA LYS A 490 -19.27 20.67 -23.99
C LYS A 490 -17.90 21.00 -23.41
N MET A 491 -17.17 21.88 -24.07
CA MET A 491 -15.83 22.30 -23.67
C MET A 491 -15.70 23.82 -23.70
N MET A 492 -14.62 24.35 -23.16
CA MET A 492 -14.28 25.75 -23.24
C MET A 492 -12.77 25.93 -23.36
N PHE A 493 -12.34 26.90 -24.16
CA PHE A 493 -10.98 27.41 -24.12
C PHE A 493 -10.86 28.38 -22.98
N TYR A 494 -9.73 28.34 -22.28
CA TYR A 494 -9.46 29.31 -21.22
C TYR A 494 -8.05 29.89 -21.36
N ASN A 495 -7.94 31.19 -21.09
CA ASN A 495 -6.67 31.91 -20.98
C ASN A 495 -6.58 32.43 -19.54
N ARG A 496 -5.64 31.91 -18.76
CA ARG A 496 -5.50 32.17 -17.33
C ARG A 496 -4.13 32.71 -17.02
N GLN A 497 -4.13 33.82 -16.26
CA GLN A 497 -2.95 34.38 -15.63
C GLN A 497 -3.18 34.37 -14.12
N GLN A 498 -2.24 33.79 -13.38
CA GLN A 498 -2.40 33.63 -11.94
C GLN A 498 -1.09 33.92 -11.21
N LEU A 499 -1.18 34.69 -10.14
CA LEU A 499 -0.10 34.88 -9.18
C LEU A 499 -0.58 34.37 -7.83
N GLN A 500 0.19 33.48 -7.22
CA GLN A 500 -0.19 32.78 -5.99
C GLN A 500 0.98 32.75 -5.01
N PHE A 501 0.73 33.16 -3.78
CA PHE A 501 1.62 32.94 -2.65
C PHE A 501 1.08 31.80 -1.79
N GLU A 502 1.91 30.85 -1.44
CA GLU A 502 1.56 29.72 -0.59
C GLU A 502 2.57 29.57 0.54
N TRP A 503 2.04 29.47 1.75
CA TRP A 503 2.82 29.23 2.95
C TRP A 503 2.23 28.07 3.75
N GLU A 504 3.08 27.13 4.13
CA GLU A 504 2.72 25.97 4.93
C GLU A 504 3.67 25.85 6.12
N SER A 505 3.10 25.78 7.34
CA SER A 505 3.83 25.72 8.60
C SER A 505 3.90 24.30 9.16
N GLU A 506 4.88 24.05 10.01
CA GLU A 506 5.02 22.77 10.75
C GLU A 506 3.82 22.48 11.68
N GLY A 507 3.10 23.52 12.11
CA GLY A 507 1.91 23.40 12.95
C GLY A 507 0.63 22.95 12.23
N GLY A 508 0.72 22.62 10.92
CA GLY A 508 -0.43 22.18 10.12
C GLY A 508 -1.29 23.32 9.55
N LEU A 509 -0.81 24.57 9.63
CA LEU A 509 -1.47 25.70 8.98
C LEU A 509 -0.91 25.87 7.55
N ARG A 510 -1.80 25.91 6.56
CA ARG A 510 -1.52 26.22 5.17
C ARG A 510 -2.32 27.44 4.75
N SER A 511 -1.66 28.45 4.20
CA SER A 511 -2.27 29.69 3.73
C SER A 511 -1.98 29.87 2.25
N ILE A 512 -3.00 30.17 1.47
CA ILE A 512 -2.90 30.45 0.03
C ILE A 512 -3.55 31.79 -0.22
N VAL A 513 -2.82 32.69 -0.86
CA VAL A 513 -3.32 33.99 -1.30
C VAL A 513 -3.00 34.14 -2.78
N GLY A 514 -3.98 34.50 -3.59
CA GLY A 514 -3.76 34.60 -5.02
C GLY A 514 -4.68 35.57 -5.74
N VAL A 515 -4.21 36.00 -6.89
CA VAL A 515 -4.96 36.74 -7.89
C VAL A 515 -4.96 35.95 -9.19
N LYS A 516 -6.13 35.83 -9.79
CA LYS A 516 -6.32 35.12 -11.05
C LYS A 516 -7.18 35.93 -12.00
N THR A 517 -6.72 36.09 -13.23
CA THR A 517 -7.53 36.61 -14.34
C THR A 517 -7.72 35.47 -15.35
N GLU A 518 -8.95 35.23 -15.76
CA GLU A 518 -9.30 34.14 -16.67
C GLU A 518 -10.29 34.65 -17.74
N GLU A 519 -10.05 34.27 -18.97
CA GLU A 519 -10.96 34.49 -20.10
C GLU A 519 -11.39 33.13 -20.64
N ASP A 520 -12.68 32.86 -20.57
CA ASP A 520 -13.29 31.60 -21.04
C ASP A 520 -14.04 31.83 -22.36
N LYS A 521 -13.85 30.93 -23.33
CA LYS A 521 -14.57 30.92 -24.62
C LYS A 521 -15.25 29.59 -24.82
N PRO A 522 -16.55 29.55 -25.15
CA PRO A 522 -17.26 28.30 -25.34
C PRO A 522 -16.73 27.54 -26.56
N ALA A 523 -16.81 26.21 -26.51
CA ALA A 523 -16.39 25.31 -27.57
C ALA A 523 -17.25 24.05 -27.62
N GLY A 524 -17.42 23.48 -28.81
CA GLY A 524 -18.29 22.32 -29.03
C GLY A 524 -19.76 22.67 -28.86
N ALA A 525 -20.48 21.89 -28.08
CA ALA A 525 -21.90 22.10 -27.80
C ALA A 525 -22.15 23.06 -26.61
N LEU A 526 -21.11 23.62 -26.01
CA LEU A 526 -21.25 24.61 -24.95
C LEU A 526 -21.61 25.97 -25.55
N LEU A 527 -22.61 26.63 -24.96
CA LEU A 527 -23.03 27.99 -25.34
C LEU A 527 -22.95 28.91 -24.14
N PHE A 528 -22.41 30.13 -24.37
CA PHE A 528 -22.49 31.25 -23.42
C PHE A 528 -23.48 32.28 -23.93
N PRO A 529 -24.10 33.05 -23.06
CA PRO A 529 -24.92 34.21 -23.49
C PRO A 529 -24.11 35.36 -24.10
N VAL A 530 -22.78 35.30 -23.99
CA VAL A 530 -21.78 36.25 -24.49
C VAL A 530 -20.68 35.47 -25.22
N ASP A 531 -19.93 36.16 -26.12
CA ASP A 531 -18.85 35.49 -26.89
C ASP A 531 -17.72 34.96 -26.01
N HIS A 532 -17.46 35.61 -24.90
CA HIS A 532 -16.46 35.23 -23.91
C HIS A 532 -16.81 35.77 -22.54
N LEU A 533 -16.37 35.08 -21.51
CA LEU A 533 -16.50 35.49 -20.11
C LEU A 533 -15.11 35.79 -19.54
N ARG A 534 -14.89 37.03 -19.04
CA ARG A 534 -13.67 37.41 -18.37
C ARG A 534 -13.94 37.61 -16.90
N THR A 535 -13.16 36.95 -16.04
CA THR A 535 -13.24 37.09 -14.58
C THR A 535 -11.87 37.47 -14.02
N THR A 536 -11.88 38.31 -12.98
CA THR A 536 -10.70 38.54 -12.15
C THR A 536 -11.09 38.23 -10.73
N GLU A 537 -10.33 37.36 -10.10
CA GLU A 537 -10.62 36.81 -8.78
C GLU A 537 -9.43 37.07 -7.85
N PHE A 538 -9.72 37.55 -6.65
CA PHE A 538 -8.80 37.54 -5.54
C PHE A 538 -9.24 36.45 -4.57
N ASN A 539 -8.36 35.52 -4.25
CA ASN A 539 -8.67 34.40 -3.37
C ASN A 539 -7.76 34.37 -2.14
N VAL A 540 -8.35 34.03 -1.00
CA VAL A 540 -7.64 33.72 0.24
C VAL A 540 -8.18 32.43 0.78
N ASN A 541 -7.30 31.50 1.08
CA ASN A 541 -7.65 30.18 1.63
C ASN A 541 -6.72 29.85 2.80
N PHE A 542 -7.32 29.54 3.94
CA PHE A 542 -6.64 29.05 5.14
C PHE A 542 -7.09 27.63 5.41
N GLN A 543 -6.15 26.72 5.56
CA GLN A 543 -6.40 25.34 5.93
C GLN A 543 -5.60 25.01 7.19
N PHE A 544 -6.29 24.53 8.20
CA PHE A 544 -5.68 24.09 9.46
C PHE A 544 -5.98 22.62 9.68
N ALA A 545 -4.93 21.81 9.77
CA ALA A 545 -5.02 20.36 9.90
C ALA A 545 -4.18 19.88 11.09
N PRO A 546 -4.66 20.08 12.33
CA PRO A 546 -3.92 19.69 13.54
C PRO A 546 -3.79 18.16 13.62
N GLY A 547 -2.59 17.70 13.93
CA GLY A 547 -2.31 16.28 14.07
C GLY A 547 -2.26 15.49 12.75
N ARG A 548 -2.39 16.14 11.60
CA ARG A 548 -2.27 15.46 10.30
C ARG A 548 -0.81 15.13 10.01
N THR A 549 -0.54 13.85 9.73
CA THR A 549 0.78 13.34 9.35
C THR A 549 0.88 13.19 7.83
N TYR A 550 2.08 13.31 7.28
CA TYR A 550 2.30 13.29 5.85
C TYR A 550 3.55 12.48 5.49
N ILE A 551 3.52 11.85 4.32
CA ILE A 551 4.69 11.30 3.66
C ILE A 551 5.08 12.24 2.52
N ASN A 552 6.35 12.63 2.49
CA ASN A 552 6.89 13.45 1.42
C ASN A 552 7.49 12.51 0.36
N THR A 553 6.92 12.51 -0.85
CA THR A 553 7.53 11.89 -2.03
C THR A 553 8.24 12.95 -2.86
N LYS A 554 9.07 12.56 -3.83
CA LYS A 554 9.69 13.49 -4.78
C LYS A 554 8.64 14.37 -5.47
N GLN A 555 7.46 13.81 -5.79
CA GLN A 555 6.44 14.49 -6.59
C GLN A 555 5.35 15.18 -5.78
N ARG A 556 5.02 14.70 -4.59
CA ARG A 556 3.92 15.23 -3.79
C ARG A 556 4.01 14.87 -2.31
N ARG A 557 3.31 15.64 -1.50
CA ARG A 557 3.07 15.36 -0.08
C ARG A 557 1.75 14.64 0.08
N ILE A 558 1.77 13.41 0.60
CA ILE A 558 0.60 12.55 0.74
C ILE A 558 0.20 12.50 2.22
N PRO A 559 -1.06 12.83 2.58
CA PRO A 559 -1.53 12.67 3.95
C PRO A 559 -1.69 11.20 4.28
N VAL A 560 -1.15 10.77 5.42
CA VAL A 560 -1.24 9.38 5.91
C VAL A 560 -2.42 9.20 6.86
N ASN A 561 -2.61 10.18 7.74
CA ASN A 561 -3.70 10.19 8.70
C ASN A 561 -4.89 11.00 8.12
N LEU A 562 -5.84 10.31 7.46
CA LEU A 562 -7.03 10.94 6.89
C LEU A 562 -8.12 11.25 7.92
N GLU A 563 -8.01 10.73 9.14
CA GLU A 563 -8.98 10.97 10.23
C GLU A 563 -8.72 12.29 10.96
N ALA A 564 -7.52 12.87 10.79
CA ALA A 564 -7.23 14.17 11.37
C ALA A 564 -8.18 15.23 10.82
N PRO A 565 -8.81 16.04 11.68
CA PRO A 565 -9.73 17.08 11.23
C PRO A 565 -9.01 18.10 10.37
N VAL A 566 -9.69 18.57 9.32
CA VAL A 566 -9.21 19.62 8.42
C VAL A 566 -10.22 20.74 8.40
N PHE A 567 -9.83 21.88 8.90
CA PHE A 567 -10.63 23.11 8.88
C PHE A 567 -10.17 23.97 7.70
N THR A 568 -11.11 24.34 6.84
CA THR A 568 -10.80 25.20 5.69
C THR A 568 -11.70 26.43 5.72
N LEU A 569 -11.08 27.61 5.62
CA LEU A 569 -11.76 28.87 5.44
C LEU A 569 -11.27 29.49 4.13
N GLY A 570 -12.17 29.64 3.17
CA GLY A 570 -11.88 30.23 1.87
C GLY A 570 -12.78 31.41 1.58
N HIS A 571 -12.22 32.46 0.96
CA HIS A 571 -12.95 33.60 0.44
C HIS A 571 -12.43 33.96 -0.93
N THR A 572 -13.34 34.19 -1.86
CA THR A 572 -13.04 34.65 -3.23
C THR A 572 -13.94 35.83 -3.58
N MET A 573 -13.34 36.90 -4.06
CA MET A 573 -14.01 38.09 -4.57
C MET A 573 -13.81 38.19 -6.07
#